data_5b578b25195462854360cf06b3312cb7
#
_entry.id   5b578b25195462854360cf06b3312cb7
#
_cell.length_a   1.000
_cell.length_b   1.000
_cell.length_c   1.000
_cell.angle_alpha   90.00
_cell.angle_beta   90.00
_cell.angle_gamma   90.00
#
_symmetry.space_group_name_H-M   'P 1'
#
loop_
_entity.id
_entity.type
_entity.pdbx_description
1 polymer ?
#
loop_
_entity_poly.entity_id
_entity_poly.type
_entity_poly.pdbx_seq_one_letter_code
_entity_poly.pdbx_strand_id
1 'polypeptide(L)'
;MVYADIDTNIIVSSFITKNPSSSTRRVINSMLSGKIKPLYNEEILDEYFDVLNRSKFHLSEIRIHELLNFFKQYGIDSSRFPYDGTMPDEDDRVFYEVCLSKEDSFLVTGNLKHFPKEPQVITAAEMMEILDNEL
;
A
#
# COMPACT_ATOMS: atom_id res chain seq x y z
N MET A 1 -0.39 -6.58 -15.59
CA MET A 1 0.28 -6.37 -14.28
C MET A 1 0.04 -4.95 -13.81
N VAL A 2 -0.47 -4.80 -12.60
CA VAL A 2 -0.70 -3.51 -11.98
C VAL A 2 0.37 -3.28 -10.91
N TYR A 3 0.93 -2.09 -10.87
CA TYR A 3 1.94 -1.70 -9.89
C TYR A 3 1.31 -0.75 -8.89
N ALA A 4 1.52 -0.97 -7.61
CA ALA A 4 0.90 -0.16 -6.58
C ALA A 4 1.77 -0.02 -5.34
N ASP A 5 1.74 1.20 -4.81
CA ASP A 5 2.25 1.57 -3.51
C ASP A 5 1.07 1.50 -2.55
N ILE A 6 1.18 0.72 -1.50
CA ILE A 6 0.07 0.44 -0.58
C ILE A 6 0.28 1.23 0.72
N ASP A 7 -0.61 2.17 0.99
CA ASP A 7 -0.56 2.94 2.23
C ASP A 7 -0.81 2.00 3.43
N THR A 8 -0.16 2.29 4.54
CA THR A 8 -0.19 1.46 5.74
C THR A 8 -1.60 1.16 6.22
N ASN A 9 -2.51 2.13 6.12
CA ASN A 9 -3.89 1.93 6.60
C ASN A 9 -4.64 0.83 5.82
N ILE A 10 -4.31 0.61 4.55
CA ILE A 10 -4.89 -0.47 3.76
C ILE A 10 -4.44 -1.83 4.33
N ILE A 11 -3.16 -1.95 4.66
CA ILE A 11 -2.61 -3.19 5.21
C ILE A 11 -3.23 -3.47 6.58
N VAL A 12 -3.27 -2.48 7.45
CA VAL A 12 -3.89 -2.63 8.77
C VAL A 12 -5.35 -3.08 8.63
N SER A 13 -6.12 -2.38 7.79
CA SER A 13 -7.52 -2.72 7.56
C SER A 13 -7.68 -4.15 7.07
N SER A 14 -6.82 -4.62 6.17
CA SER A 14 -6.89 -5.97 5.64
C SER A 14 -6.67 -7.04 6.71
N PHE A 15 -5.83 -6.74 7.72
CA PHE A 15 -5.57 -7.69 8.82
C PHE A 15 -6.69 -7.71 9.85
N ILE A 16 -7.30 -6.57 10.15
CA ILE A 16 -8.28 -6.47 11.25
C ILE A 16 -9.72 -6.62 10.80
N THR A 17 -10.02 -6.51 9.51
CA THR A 17 -11.39 -6.64 9.02
C THR A 17 -11.94 -8.04 9.25
N LYS A 18 -13.20 -8.12 9.64
CA LYS A 18 -13.94 -9.38 9.78
C LYS A 18 -14.65 -9.75 8.49
N ASN A 19 -14.67 -8.87 7.51
CA ASN A 19 -15.32 -9.10 6.22
C ASN A 19 -14.28 -9.51 5.18
N PRO A 20 -14.23 -10.82 4.78
CA PRO A 20 -13.25 -11.26 3.79
C PRO A 20 -13.48 -10.68 2.40
N SER A 21 -14.66 -10.11 2.15
CA SER A 21 -15.00 -9.47 0.88
C SER A 21 -14.74 -7.96 0.88
N SER A 22 -14.15 -7.40 1.95
CA SER A 22 -13.83 -5.98 1.99
C SER A 22 -12.82 -5.63 0.91
N SER A 23 -12.89 -4.41 0.40
CA SER A 23 -11.97 -3.95 -0.66
C SER A 23 -10.51 -4.03 -0.21
N THR A 24 -10.21 -3.67 1.03
CA THR A 24 -8.83 -3.74 1.53
C THR A 24 -8.29 -5.16 1.54
N ARG A 25 -9.09 -6.13 2.00
CA ARG A 25 -8.71 -7.55 1.98
C ARG A 25 -8.51 -8.03 0.53
N ARG A 26 -9.40 -7.63 -0.38
CA ARG A 26 -9.31 -8.02 -1.78
C ARG A 26 -8.06 -7.44 -2.45
N VAL A 27 -7.68 -6.20 -2.13
CA VAL A 27 -6.45 -5.61 -2.64
C VAL A 27 -5.23 -6.41 -2.18
N ILE A 28 -5.15 -6.74 -0.89
CA ILE A 28 -4.02 -7.50 -0.36
C ILE A 28 -4.00 -8.92 -0.95
N ASN A 29 -5.15 -9.57 -1.07
CA ASN A 29 -5.21 -10.89 -1.72
C ASN A 29 -4.77 -10.82 -3.19
N SER A 30 -5.10 -9.75 -3.90
CA SER A 30 -4.65 -9.54 -5.28
C SER A 30 -3.14 -9.33 -5.36
N MET A 31 -2.56 -8.66 -4.37
CA MET A 31 -1.11 -8.54 -4.26
C MET A 31 -0.47 -9.90 -4.03
N LEU A 32 -1.00 -10.67 -3.08
CA LEU A 32 -0.46 -12.00 -2.75
C LEU A 32 -0.58 -12.98 -3.92
N SER A 33 -1.60 -12.83 -4.75
CA SER A 33 -1.80 -13.70 -5.92
C SER A 33 -1.07 -13.22 -7.19
N GLY A 34 -0.34 -12.12 -7.11
CA GLY A 34 0.48 -11.63 -8.21
C GLY A 34 -0.21 -10.70 -9.19
N LYS A 35 -1.46 -10.32 -8.94
CA LYS A 35 -2.18 -9.35 -9.80
C LYS A 35 -1.71 -7.93 -9.59
N ILE A 36 -1.23 -7.62 -8.39
CA ILE A 36 -0.62 -6.34 -8.04
C ILE A 36 0.83 -6.62 -7.65
N LYS A 37 1.74 -5.87 -8.25
CA LYS A 37 3.15 -5.89 -7.85
C LYS A 37 3.41 -4.67 -6.97
N PRO A 38 3.73 -4.87 -5.67
CA PRO A 38 3.86 -3.73 -4.77
C PRO A 38 5.19 -3.02 -4.93
N LEU A 39 5.15 -1.70 -4.82
CA LEU A 39 6.33 -0.87 -4.69
C LEU A 39 6.63 -0.69 -3.21
N TYR A 40 7.90 -0.70 -2.85
CA TYR A 40 8.31 -0.49 -1.46
C TYR A 40 9.70 0.12 -1.42
N ASN A 41 10.08 0.58 -0.26
CA ASN A 41 11.45 0.86 0.11
C ASN A 41 11.62 0.59 1.60
N GLU A 42 12.80 0.78 2.13
CA GLU A 42 13.07 0.48 3.52
C GLU A 42 12.25 1.33 4.48
N GLU A 43 12.06 2.60 4.17
CA GLU A 43 11.25 3.50 4.99
C GLU A 43 9.79 3.02 5.08
N ILE A 44 9.23 2.57 3.97
CA ILE A 44 7.87 2.04 3.92
C ILE A 44 7.76 0.76 4.74
N LEU A 45 8.71 -0.16 4.59
CA LEU A 45 8.71 -1.39 5.37
C LEU A 45 8.86 -1.13 6.87
N ASP A 46 9.67 -0.15 7.24
CA ASP A 46 9.83 0.24 8.64
C ASP A 46 8.53 0.78 9.21
N GLU A 47 7.78 1.57 8.44
CA GLU A 47 6.48 2.05 8.88
C GLU A 47 5.47 0.92 9.02
N TYR A 48 5.41 0.00 8.06
CA TYR A 48 4.54 -1.17 8.18
C TYR A 48 4.85 -1.95 9.46
N PHE A 49 6.13 -2.23 9.69
CA PHE A 49 6.58 -2.97 10.87
C PHE A 49 6.17 -2.27 12.16
N ASP A 50 6.44 -0.97 12.25
CA ASP A 50 6.12 -0.17 13.43
C ASP A 50 4.62 -0.16 13.72
N VAL A 51 3.81 0.11 12.71
CA VAL A 51 2.36 0.21 12.88
C VAL A 51 1.73 -1.15 13.18
N LEU A 52 2.12 -2.19 12.44
CA LEU A 52 1.54 -3.54 12.61
C LEU A 52 1.90 -4.16 13.97
N ASN A 53 3.02 -3.76 14.57
CA ASN A 53 3.43 -4.25 15.89
C ASN A 53 2.75 -3.52 17.06
N ARG A 54 1.89 -2.54 16.79
CA ARG A 54 1.18 -1.86 17.87
C ARG A 54 0.26 -2.84 18.59
N SER A 55 0.37 -2.88 19.92
CA SER A 55 -0.34 -3.88 20.74
C SER A 55 -1.85 -3.85 20.56
N LYS A 56 -2.43 -2.68 20.23
CA LYS A 56 -3.87 -2.55 20.02
C LYS A 56 -4.42 -3.41 18.89
N PHE A 57 -3.58 -3.82 17.94
CA PHE A 57 -4.02 -4.63 16.80
C PHE A 57 -3.93 -6.13 17.06
N HIS A 58 -3.19 -6.56 18.07
CA HIS A 58 -3.06 -7.97 18.47
C HIS A 58 -2.66 -8.89 17.29
N LEU A 59 -1.76 -8.42 16.43
CA LEU A 59 -1.34 -9.21 15.26
C LEU A 59 -0.16 -10.13 15.60
N SER A 60 -0.14 -11.28 14.95
CA SER A 60 0.94 -12.27 15.10
C SER A 60 2.25 -11.74 14.49
N GLU A 61 3.36 -11.85 15.22
CA GLU A 61 4.68 -11.51 14.70
C GLU A 61 5.02 -12.31 13.45
N ILE A 62 4.65 -13.58 13.42
CA ILE A 62 4.92 -14.45 12.27
C ILE A 62 4.24 -13.91 11.01
N ARG A 63 2.97 -13.51 11.13
CA ARG A 63 2.21 -12.96 9.99
C ARG A 63 2.78 -11.64 9.52
N ILE A 64 3.23 -10.79 10.44
CA ILE A 64 3.85 -9.51 10.09
C ILE A 64 5.14 -9.76 9.31
N HIS A 65 6.01 -10.65 9.79
CA HIS A 65 7.25 -10.98 9.10
C HIS A 65 7.01 -11.63 7.75
N GLU A 66 6.03 -12.49 7.62
CA GLU A 66 5.67 -13.09 6.34
C GLU A 66 5.26 -12.02 5.32
N LEU A 67 4.48 -11.04 5.75
CA LEU A 67 4.07 -9.95 4.87
C LEU A 67 5.28 -9.12 4.42
N LEU A 68 6.13 -8.71 5.34
CA LEU A 68 7.30 -7.90 5.01
C LEU A 68 8.26 -8.66 4.08
N ASN A 69 8.43 -9.95 4.32
CA ASN A 69 9.24 -10.80 3.45
C ASN A 69 8.64 -10.91 2.05
N PHE A 70 7.32 -10.93 1.95
CA PHE A 70 6.63 -10.93 0.66
C PHE A 70 7.01 -9.69 -0.16
N PHE A 71 6.98 -8.51 0.45
CA PHE A 71 7.40 -7.29 -0.24
C PHE A 71 8.83 -7.39 -0.74
N LYS A 72 9.74 -7.87 0.10
CA LYS A 72 11.15 -7.98 -0.27
C LYS A 72 11.39 -8.98 -1.40
N GLN A 73 10.62 -10.06 -1.43
CA GLN A 73 10.79 -11.14 -2.40
C GLN A 73 10.11 -10.84 -3.73
N TYR A 74 8.92 -10.25 -3.72
CA TYR A 74 8.08 -10.09 -4.91
C TYR A 74 7.83 -8.66 -5.31
N GLY A 75 8.10 -7.69 -4.44
CA GLY A 75 7.90 -6.28 -4.73
C GLY A 75 9.05 -5.66 -5.50
N ILE A 76 8.90 -4.38 -5.81
CA ILE A 76 9.94 -3.57 -6.46
C ILE A 76 10.49 -2.60 -5.43
N ASP A 77 11.78 -2.75 -5.12
CA ASP A 77 12.51 -1.80 -4.28
C ASP A 77 12.64 -0.49 -5.06
N SER A 78 12.03 0.56 -4.56
CA SER A 78 11.80 1.80 -5.29
C SER A 78 12.45 2.98 -4.60
N SER A 79 13.12 3.81 -5.38
CA SER A 79 13.61 5.09 -4.87
C SER A 79 12.46 6.08 -4.76
N ARG A 80 12.72 7.20 -4.10
CA ARG A 80 11.77 8.30 -3.99
C ARG A 80 12.04 9.29 -5.13
N PHE A 81 10.97 9.68 -5.84
CA PHE A 81 11.05 10.81 -6.77
C PHE A 81 10.65 12.07 -5.99
N PRO A 82 11.56 13.02 -5.78
CA PRO A 82 11.28 14.15 -4.89
C PRO A 82 10.07 14.97 -5.30
N TYR A 83 9.22 15.26 -4.33
CA TYR A 83 8.06 16.12 -4.50
C TYR A 83 8.23 17.33 -3.58
N ASP A 84 8.34 18.53 -4.15
CA ASP A 84 8.56 19.77 -3.40
C ASP A 84 7.27 20.50 -3.04
N GLY A 85 6.12 19.93 -3.39
CA GLY A 85 4.84 20.50 -2.97
C GLY A 85 4.54 20.25 -1.49
N THR A 86 3.48 20.87 -1.03
CA THR A 86 3.01 20.71 0.35
C THR A 86 2.28 19.38 0.51
N MET A 87 2.59 18.66 1.59
CA MET A 87 1.84 17.46 2.00
C MET A 87 0.99 17.78 3.22
N PRO A 88 -0.28 17.34 3.24
CA PRO A 88 -1.10 17.47 4.45
C PRO A 88 -0.48 16.80 5.68
N ASP A 89 0.21 15.67 5.49
CA ASP A 89 0.95 14.97 6.52
C ASP A 89 2.31 14.57 5.94
N GLU A 90 3.39 15.06 6.55
CA GLU A 90 4.74 14.78 6.08
C GLU A 90 5.12 13.31 6.20
N ASP A 91 4.53 12.56 7.13
CA ASP A 91 4.80 11.13 7.26
C ASP A 91 4.33 10.35 6.04
N ASP A 92 3.40 10.89 5.26
CA ASP A 92 2.88 10.26 4.04
C ASP A 92 3.69 10.58 2.79
N ARG A 93 4.63 11.52 2.88
CA ARG A 93 5.43 11.95 1.73
C ARG A 93 6.19 10.79 1.07
N VAL A 94 6.71 9.87 1.87
CA VAL A 94 7.47 8.73 1.32
C VAL A 94 6.60 7.89 0.38
N PHE A 95 5.33 7.65 0.75
CA PHE A 95 4.43 6.88 -0.11
C PHE A 95 4.15 7.59 -1.42
N TYR A 96 3.91 8.89 -1.38
CA TYR A 96 3.65 9.66 -2.58
C TYR A 96 4.87 9.69 -3.50
N GLU A 97 6.06 9.92 -2.93
CA GLU A 97 7.30 9.99 -3.72
C GLU A 97 7.70 8.64 -4.32
N VAL A 98 7.40 7.54 -3.64
CA VAL A 98 7.62 6.20 -4.21
C VAL A 98 6.66 5.97 -5.38
N CYS A 99 5.40 6.35 -5.26
CA CYS A 99 4.44 6.27 -6.37
C CYS A 99 4.93 7.09 -7.57
N LEU A 100 5.45 8.29 -7.34
CA LEU A 100 5.97 9.14 -8.41
C LEU A 100 7.19 8.54 -9.11
N SER A 101 7.90 7.62 -8.47
CA SER A 101 9.10 7.01 -9.05
C SER A 101 8.78 6.08 -10.22
N LYS A 102 7.52 5.69 -10.39
CA LYS A 102 7.09 4.79 -11.47
C LYS A 102 5.80 5.31 -12.09
N GLU A 103 5.86 5.70 -13.35
CA GLU A 103 4.75 6.38 -14.06
C GLU A 103 3.42 5.62 -14.04
N ASP A 104 3.46 4.31 -14.20
CA ASP A 104 2.25 3.50 -14.35
C ASP A 104 1.77 2.90 -13.03
N SER A 105 2.20 3.47 -11.90
CA SER A 105 1.82 2.94 -10.60
C SER A 105 0.66 3.73 -9.99
N PHE A 106 0.00 3.09 -9.02
CA PHE A 106 -1.04 3.69 -8.21
C PHE A 106 -0.58 3.78 -6.76
N LEU A 107 -1.12 4.76 -6.04
CA LEU A 107 -1.03 4.82 -4.58
C LEU A 107 -2.41 4.49 -4.05
N VAL A 108 -2.52 3.38 -3.32
CA VAL A 108 -3.79 2.91 -2.76
C VAL A 108 -3.87 3.34 -1.30
N THR A 109 -4.86 4.14 -0.97
CA THR A 109 -5.01 4.69 0.38
C THR A 109 -6.47 4.68 0.83
N GLY A 110 -6.69 4.55 2.13
CA GLY A 110 -8.00 4.77 2.74
C GLY A 110 -8.25 6.22 3.09
N ASN A 111 -7.31 7.11 2.80
CA ASN A 111 -7.38 8.51 3.24
C ASN A 111 -6.89 9.46 2.15
N LEU A 112 -7.72 9.65 1.12
CA LEU A 112 -7.37 10.47 -0.04
C LEU A 112 -6.98 11.90 0.34
N LYS A 113 -7.52 12.42 1.44
CA LYS A 113 -7.24 13.79 1.89
C LYS A 113 -5.80 13.99 2.37
N HIS A 114 -5.07 12.91 2.67
CA HIS A 114 -3.69 12.98 3.11
C HIS A 114 -2.69 13.15 1.95
N PHE A 115 -3.18 13.10 0.71
CA PHE A 115 -2.31 13.13 -0.47
C PHE A 115 -2.75 14.20 -1.45
N PRO A 116 -1.84 14.68 -2.32
CA PRO A 116 -2.25 15.51 -3.44
C PRO A 116 -3.30 14.81 -4.28
N LYS A 117 -4.24 15.59 -4.81
CA LYS A 117 -5.35 15.04 -5.61
C LYS A 117 -4.84 14.76 -7.02
N GLU A 118 -4.56 13.49 -7.31
CA GLU A 118 -4.06 13.01 -8.58
C GLU A 118 -4.78 11.73 -8.99
N PRO A 119 -4.93 11.45 -10.30
CA PRO A 119 -5.62 10.24 -10.76
C PRO A 119 -5.02 8.93 -10.26
N GLN A 120 -3.72 8.88 -10.00
CA GLN A 120 -3.05 7.68 -9.53
C GLN A 120 -3.23 7.43 -8.02
N VAL A 121 -3.76 8.41 -7.27
CA VAL A 121 -4.05 8.24 -5.84
C VAL A 121 -5.51 7.79 -5.71
N ILE A 122 -5.70 6.54 -5.32
CA ILE A 122 -7.00 5.87 -5.40
C ILE A 122 -7.33 5.12 -4.11
N THR A 123 -8.60 4.77 -3.97
CA THR A 123 -9.08 3.94 -2.86
C THR A 123 -8.91 2.45 -3.19
N ALA A 124 -9.06 1.60 -2.17
CA ALA A 124 -9.06 0.15 -2.37
C ALA A 124 -10.20 -0.29 -3.30
N ALA A 125 -11.39 0.31 -3.15
CA ALA A 125 -12.52 -0.02 -4.01
C ALA A 125 -12.22 0.33 -5.47
N GLU A 126 -11.62 1.49 -5.73
CA GLU A 126 -11.23 1.89 -7.08
C GLU A 126 -10.17 0.96 -7.67
N MET A 127 -9.20 0.52 -6.85
CA MET A 127 -8.20 -0.45 -7.31
C MET A 127 -8.87 -1.76 -7.73
N MET A 128 -9.84 -2.23 -6.96
CA MET A 128 -10.54 -3.46 -7.33
C MET A 128 -11.34 -3.30 -8.62
N GLU A 129 -11.94 -2.12 -8.87
CA GLU A 129 -12.59 -1.86 -10.15
C GLU A 129 -11.61 -1.93 -11.31
N ILE A 130 -10.41 -1.37 -11.15
CA ILE A 130 -9.35 -1.44 -12.17
C ILE A 130 -8.99 -2.89 -12.47
N LEU A 131 -8.79 -3.69 -11.43
CA LEU A 131 -8.43 -5.10 -11.60
C LEU A 131 -9.56 -5.91 -12.23
N ASP A 132 -10.80 -5.66 -11.84
CA ASP A 132 -11.96 -6.38 -12.39
C ASP A 132 -12.19 -6.06 -13.87
N ASN A 133 -11.78 -4.90 -14.34
CA ASN A 133 -11.90 -4.47 -15.73
C ASN A 133 -10.66 -4.81 -16.59
N GLU A 134 -9.62 -5.36 -15.98
CA GLU A 134 -8.39 -5.77 -16.68
C GLU A 134 -8.56 -7.21 -17.16
N LEU A 135 -8.58 -7.39 -18.45
CA LEU A 135 -8.76 -8.71 -19.07
C LEU A 135 -7.46 -9.30 -19.56
#